data_794b3b178aefec4f030d56f873220d57
#
_entry.id   794b3b178aefec4f030d56f873220d57
#
_cell.length_a   1.000
_cell.length_b   1.000
_cell.length_c   1.000
_cell.angle_alpha   90.00
_cell.angle_beta   90.00
_cell.angle_gamma   90.00
#
_symmetry.space_group_name_H-M   'P 1'
#
loop_
_entity.id
_entity.type
_entity.pdbx_description
1 polymer ?
#
loop_
_entity_poly.entity_id
_entity_poly.type
_entity_poly.pdbx_seq_one_letter_code
_entity_poly.pdbx_strand_id
1 'polypeptide(L)'
;QRSHDRGLPVVVGGPDPSSQPGVYRQADYLVLGEGEVTIPLLIEDLAKGVRSGIYCSEQRADMAEAVVPRFDLIRFADYMRVGIQFSRGCPYNCEFCDIIERFGRTPRTKTAAHMVAELQALYDLGYRGHVDFVDDNLIGDRPKAIEMLRAVADWSRRHRYPFYYSTEASINLARDTELLALMEESDFRYVFVGIESAEEEVLAEAHKIQNRRVDAVDAVRTLASHGIIVNGGFVLGFDSETERTAGHMIDLIQETGICSALVSTLTALPNTQLSRRLAREGRLFAGGLMVAADHATDVDQTTGGLNYTTARPRTAILRDQVQVYRQIYDPDQYYHRIRKTAAQLVPHRRYRPSPEQSLKMARGFFRVSARAGLNLRTGPLYWKTLLQVLVTNPAALEAVVSMAALYIHYARQSAFVIDTLETRIAEIERRGEDSYNRSMIAGLRSEGPTPQPA
;
A
#
# COMPACT_ATOMS: atom_id res chain seq x y z
N GLN A 1 -2.09 -29.06 -3.01
CA GLN A 1 -2.72 -30.38 -3.22
C GLN A 1 -3.21 -30.55 -4.66
N ARG A 2 -4.06 -29.62 -5.22
CA ARG A 2 -4.58 -29.73 -6.62
C ARG A 2 -3.50 -29.89 -7.70
N SER A 3 -2.31 -29.32 -7.49
CA SER A 3 -1.18 -29.46 -8.43
C SER A 3 -0.53 -30.83 -8.28
N HIS A 4 -0.28 -31.28 -7.05
CA HIS A 4 0.25 -32.59 -6.77
C HIS A 4 -0.66 -33.71 -7.28
N ASP A 5 -1.98 -33.57 -7.15
CA ASP A 5 -2.98 -34.51 -7.67
C ASP A 5 -2.90 -34.66 -9.20
N ARG A 6 -2.26 -33.70 -9.89
CA ARG A 6 -1.99 -33.70 -11.33
C ARG A 6 -0.55 -34.06 -11.68
N GLY A 7 0.27 -34.48 -10.71
CA GLY A 7 1.68 -34.77 -10.90
C GLY A 7 2.56 -33.57 -11.23
N LEU A 8 2.10 -32.34 -10.89
CA LEU A 8 2.83 -31.11 -11.16
C LEU A 8 3.57 -30.65 -9.90
N PRO A 9 4.87 -30.36 -9.99
CA PRO A 9 5.62 -29.79 -8.88
C PRO A 9 5.16 -28.36 -8.58
N VAL A 10 5.25 -27.98 -7.31
CA VAL A 10 4.84 -26.67 -6.80
C VAL A 10 6.09 -25.89 -6.37
N VAL A 11 6.30 -24.75 -6.99
CA VAL A 11 7.31 -23.75 -6.61
C VAL A 11 6.61 -22.62 -5.89
N VAL A 12 7.09 -22.24 -4.70
CA VAL A 12 6.56 -21.12 -3.93
C VAL A 12 7.70 -20.16 -3.61
N GLY A 13 7.44 -18.87 -3.80
CA GLY A 13 8.40 -17.80 -3.51
C GLY A 13 7.68 -16.47 -3.25
N GLY A 14 8.47 -15.44 -3.02
CA GLY A 14 7.97 -14.08 -2.78
C GLY A 14 8.08 -13.66 -1.32
N PRO A 15 7.44 -12.52 -0.96
CA PRO A 15 7.61 -11.87 0.33
C PRO A 15 7.26 -12.73 1.52
N ASP A 16 6.07 -13.31 1.52
CA ASP A 16 5.56 -14.06 2.66
C ASP A 16 6.29 -15.40 2.86
N PRO A 17 6.50 -16.25 1.83
CA PRO A 17 7.35 -17.42 1.97
C PRO A 17 8.77 -17.12 2.46
N SER A 18 9.34 -15.98 2.05
CA SER A 18 10.67 -15.55 2.51
C SER A 18 10.67 -15.19 3.99
N SER A 19 9.58 -14.63 4.49
CA SER A 19 9.44 -14.27 5.91
C SER A 19 9.07 -15.48 6.79
N GLN A 20 8.36 -16.46 6.22
CA GLN A 20 7.77 -17.59 6.95
C GLN A 20 7.85 -18.92 6.18
N PRO A 21 9.05 -19.42 5.85
CA PRO A 21 9.19 -20.61 5.01
C PRO A 21 8.54 -21.86 5.64
N GLY A 22 8.46 -21.90 6.96
CA GLY A 22 7.84 -22.99 7.70
C GLY A 22 6.36 -23.25 7.40
N VAL A 23 5.63 -22.22 6.93
CA VAL A 23 4.21 -22.33 6.54
C VAL A 23 4.04 -23.07 5.22
N TYR A 24 5.04 -23.00 4.35
CA TYR A 24 5.00 -23.51 2.97
C TYR A 24 5.67 -24.86 2.78
N ARG A 25 5.81 -25.67 3.83
CA ARG A 25 6.51 -27.00 3.82
C ARG A 25 5.92 -28.01 2.83
N GLN A 26 4.71 -27.78 2.33
CA GLN A 26 4.05 -28.63 1.34
C GLN A 26 4.48 -28.35 -0.10
N ALA A 27 5.21 -27.25 -0.34
CA ALA A 27 5.77 -26.96 -1.66
C ALA A 27 6.98 -27.87 -1.95
N ASP A 28 7.15 -28.27 -3.21
CA ASP A 28 8.31 -29.05 -3.62
C ASP A 28 9.56 -28.16 -3.63
N TYR A 29 9.41 -26.90 -4.02
CA TYR A 29 10.52 -25.95 -4.07
C TYR A 29 10.13 -24.64 -3.38
N LEU A 30 10.99 -24.16 -2.49
CA LEU A 30 10.89 -22.83 -1.90
C LEU A 30 12.00 -21.93 -2.46
N VAL A 31 11.60 -20.78 -3.03
CA VAL A 31 12.52 -19.76 -3.55
C VAL A 31 12.40 -18.52 -2.69
N LEU A 32 13.36 -18.35 -1.79
CA LEU A 32 13.33 -17.35 -0.73
C LEU A 32 14.26 -16.17 -1.05
N GLY A 33 13.87 -14.97 -0.62
CA GLY A 33 14.61 -13.74 -0.90
C GLY A 33 14.35 -13.19 -2.29
N GLU A 34 15.37 -12.62 -2.91
CA GLU A 34 15.26 -11.97 -4.21
C GLU A 34 15.43 -12.98 -5.35
N GLY A 35 14.42 -13.07 -6.20
CA GLY A 35 14.33 -14.06 -7.26
C GLY A 35 15.47 -13.99 -8.27
N GLU A 36 16.01 -12.79 -8.51
CA GLU A 36 17.15 -12.59 -9.41
C GLU A 36 18.37 -13.43 -9.01
N VAL A 37 18.54 -13.67 -7.71
CA VAL A 37 19.66 -14.47 -7.16
C VAL A 37 19.29 -15.93 -7.02
N THR A 38 18.06 -16.24 -6.62
CA THR A 38 17.67 -17.60 -6.18
C THR A 38 17.02 -18.43 -7.28
N ILE A 39 16.33 -17.82 -8.26
CA ILE A 39 15.72 -18.55 -9.39
C ILE A 39 16.77 -19.23 -10.27
N PRO A 40 17.95 -18.65 -10.59
CA PRO A 40 18.99 -19.37 -11.34
C PRO A 40 19.41 -20.67 -10.69
N LEU A 41 19.53 -20.72 -9.35
CA LEU A 41 19.86 -21.94 -8.59
C LEU A 41 18.79 -23.02 -8.76
N LEU A 42 17.52 -22.64 -8.68
CA LEU A 42 16.39 -23.54 -8.92
C LEU A 42 16.45 -24.11 -10.36
N ILE A 43 16.66 -23.25 -11.37
CA ILE A 43 16.70 -23.66 -12.78
C ILE A 43 17.84 -24.68 -13.01
N GLU A 44 19.00 -24.43 -12.42
CA GLU A 44 20.14 -25.34 -12.52
C GLU A 44 19.82 -26.73 -11.94
N ASP A 45 19.19 -26.79 -10.78
CA ASP A 45 18.82 -28.04 -10.13
C ASP A 45 17.66 -28.76 -10.84
N LEU A 46 16.69 -28.02 -11.35
CA LEU A 46 15.65 -28.60 -12.22
C LEU A 46 16.26 -29.26 -13.45
N ALA A 47 17.28 -28.65 -14.08
CA ALA A 47 17.98 -29.23 -15.22
C ALA A 47 18.74 -30.51 -14.85
N LYS A 48 19.18 -30.65 -13.59
CA LYS A 48 19.81 -31.88 -13.03
C LYS A 48 18.79 -32.94 -12.58
N GLY A 49 17.49 -32.64 -12.65
CA GLY A 49 16.41 -33.55 -12.23
C GLY A 49 16.19 -33.60 -10.71
N VAL A 50 16.66 -32.63 -9.96
CA VAL A 50 16.34 -32.46 -8.53
C VAL A 50 14.84 -32.23 -8.38
N ARG A 51 14.19 -32.94 -7.46
CA ARG A 51 12.72 -32.93 -7.35
C ARG A 51 12.15 -32.08 -6.19
N SER A 52 13.00 -31.57 -5.31
CA SER A 52 12.61 -30.68 -4.21
C SER A 52 13.83 -29.92 -3.69
N GLY A 53 13.61 -28.74 -3.12
CA GLY A 53 14.71 -27.95 -2.55
C GLY A 53 14.27 -26.61 -1.95
N ILE A 54 15.15 -26.03 -1.14
CA ILE A 54 15.00 -24.68 -0.61
C ILE A 54 16.17 -23.85 -1.15
N TYR A 55 15.84 -22.78 -1.86
CA TYR A 55 16.82 -21.88 -2.49
C TYR A 55 16.75 -20.55 -1.77
N CYS A 56 17.78 -20.20 -1.06
CA CYS A 56 17.92 -18.92 -0.34
C CYS A 56 19.33 -18.37 -0.55
N SER A 57 19.47 -17.07 -0.36
CA SER A 57 20.77 -16.39 -0.45
C SER A 57 20.77 -15.17 0.47
N GLU A 58 21.90 -14.92 1.13
CA GLU A 58 22.16 -13.67 1.83
C GLU A 58 22.55 -12.54 0.86
N GLN A 59 22.96 -12.90 -0.35
CA GLN A 59 23.28 -11.93 -1.39
C GLN A 59 22.01 -11.25 -1.88
N ARG A 60 22.05 -9.92 -1.99
CA ARG A 60 20.99 -9.12 -2.59
C ARG A 60 21.26 -8.90 -4.07
N ALA A 61 20.19 -8.86 -4.86
CA ALA A 61 20.29 -8.60 -6.30
C ALA A 61 20.89 -7.21 -6.59
N ASP A 62 21.74 -7.15 -7.60
CA ASP A 62 22.12 -5.87 -8.18
C ASP A 62 20.98 -5.39 -9.09
N MET A 63 20.30 -4.31 -8.68
CA MET A 63 19.20 -3.76 -9.45
C MET A 63 19.64 -3.17 -10.80
N ALA A 64 20.92 -2.85 -10.96
CA ALA A 64 21.46 -2.40 -12.24
C ALA A 64 21.50 -3.51 -13.30
N GLU A 65 21.49 -4.78 -12.88
CA GLU A 65 21.45 -5.95 -13.76
C GLU A 65 20.03 -6.51 -13.97
N ALA A 66 19.01 -5.84 -13.43
CA ALA A 66 17.63 -6.29 -13.55
C ALA A 66 17.20 -6.37 -15.02
N VAL A 67 16.50 -7.44 -15.37
CA VAL A 67 15.98 -7.63 -16.73
C VAL A 67 14.66 -6.90 -16.92
N VAL A 68 14.38 -6.46 -18.15
CA VAL A 68 13.06 -5.92 -18.51
C VAL A 68 12.01 -7.04 -18.36
N PRO A 69 10.93 -6.82 -17.60
CA PRO A 69 9.89 -7.82 -17.43
C PRO A 69 9.25 -8.23 -18.76
N ARG A 70 8.83 -9.50 -18.83
CA ARG A 70 8.13 -10.08 -20.01
C ARG A 70 6.67 -9.61 -20.03
N PHE A 71 6.45 -8.30 -20.27
CA PHE A 71 5.13 -7.69 -20.37
C PHE A 71 4.28 -8.28 -21.50
N ASP A 72 4.90 -8.91 -22.49
CA ASP A 72 4.24 -9.62 -23.58
C ASP A 72 3.45 -10.86 -23.11
N LEU A 73 3.74 -11.38 -21.91
CA LEU A 73 3.04 -12.52 -21.32
C LEU A 73 1.72 -12.13 -20.62
N ILE A 74 1.46 -10.85 -20.41
CA ILE A 74 0.25 -10.39 -19.74
C ILE A 74 -0.74 -9.79 -20.73
N ARG A 75 -2.01 -9.95 -20.43
CA ARG A 75 -3.11 -9.35 -21.19
C ARG A 75 -3.52 -8.05 -20.51
N PHE A 76 -3.07 -6.90 -21.02
CA PHE A 76 -3.28 -5.58 -20.40
C PHE A 76 -4.73 -5.24 -20.09
N ALA A 77 -5.69 -5.80 -20.85
CA ALA A 77 -7.12 -5.58 -20.61
C ALA A 77 -7.63 -6.12 -19.27
N ASP A 78 -6.90 -7.04 -18.66
CA ASP A 78 -7.24 -7.65 -17.36
C ASP A 78 -6.71 -6.85 -16.17
N TYR A 79 -5.91 -5.83 -16.42
CA TYR A 79 -5.25 -5.03 -15.38
C TYR A 79 -5.71 -3.56 -15.45
N MET A 80 -5.92 -2.97 -14.28
CA MET A 80 -6.23 -1.53 -14.17
C MET A 80 -4.98 -0.67 -14.39
N ARG A 81 -3.81 -1.17 -14.01
CA ARG A 81 -2.49 -0.54 -14.15
C ARG A 81 -1.42 -1.60 -14.31
N VAL A 82 -0.27 -1.19 -14.80
CA VAL A 82 0.93 -2.05 -14.88
C VAL A 82 1.97 -1.52 -13.90
N GLY A 83 2.51 -2.40 -13.06
CA GLY A 83 3.58 -2.07 -12.12
C GLY A 83 4.96 -2.18 -12.76
N ILE A 84 5.81 -1.21 -12.46
CA ILE A 84 7.27 -1.26 -12.68
C ILE A 84 7.96 -0.91 -11.37
N GLN A 85 9.19 -1.33 -11.17
CA GLN A 85 9.92 -1.07 -9.93
C GLN A 85 11.25 -0.40 -10.22
N PHE A 86 11.50 0.75 -9.60
CA PHE A 86 12.78 1.45 -9.70
C PHE A 86 13.75 1.03 -8.59
N SER A 87 13.28 0.94 -7.34
CA SER A 87 14.14 0.71 -6.18
C SER A 87 13.60 -0.36 -5.25
N ARG A 88 14.49 -0.92 -4.42
CA ARG A 88 14.20 -1.79 -3.27
C ARG A 88 14.94 -1.29 -2.05
N GLY A 89 14.24 -1.29 -0.90
CA GLY A 89 14.77 -0.84 0.37
C GLY A 89 14.42 0.60 0.70
N CYS A 90 14.54 0.95 1.98
CA CYS A 90 14.13 2.25 2.49
C CYS A 90 15.14 2.76 3.52
N PRO A 91 15.60 4.03 3.49
CA PRO A 91 16.61 4.53 4.40
C PRO A 91 16.11 4.73 5.83
N TYR A 92 14.80 4.75 6.04
CA TYR A 92 14.16 4.93 7.33
C TYR A 92 14.21 3.66 8.18
N ASN A 93 13.86 3.77 9.48
CA ASN A 93 13.98 2.69 10.44
C ASN A 93 12.67 2.45 11.21
N CYS A 94 11.54 2.48 10.51
CA CYS A 94 10.24 2.28 11.13
C CYS A 94 10.16 0.88 11.78
N GLU A 95 9.83 0.81 13.07
CA GLU A 95 9.90 -0.42 13.87
C GLU A 95 8.99 -1.55 13.35
N PHE A 96 7.84 -1.18 12.79
CA PHE A 96 6.82 -2.11 12.31
C PHE A 96 7.04 -2.59 10.85
N CYS A 97 7.97 -1.97 10.11
CA CYS A 97 8.13 -2.18 8.68
C CYS A 97 9.04 -3.38 8.38
N ASP A 98 8.59 -4.30 7.53
CA ASP A 98 9.35 -5.47 7.09
C ASP A 98 10.33 -5.17 5.93
N ILE A 99 10.13 -4.06 5.22
CA ILE A 99 10.93 -3.68 4.04
C ILE A 99 12.41 -3.61 4.36
N ILE A 100 12.76 -2.97 5.49
CA ILE A 100 14.15 -2.81 5.90
C ILE A 100 14.82 -4.13 6.32
N GLU A 101 14.04 -5.07 6.83
CA GLU A 101 14.51 -6.40 7.18
C GLU A 101 14.75 -7.25 5.91
N ARG A 102 13.90 -7.10 4.91
CA ARG A 102 13.95 -7.84 3.66
C ARG A 102 14.95 -7.26 2.66
N PHE A 103 14.85 -5.98 2.39
CA PHE A 103 15.64 -5.31 1.34
C PHE A 103 16.76 -4.41 1.89
N GLY A 104 16.76 -4.15 3.20
CA GLY A 104 17.77 -3.32 3.87
C GLY A 104 17.47 -1.82 3.84
N ARG A 105 18.33 -1.08 4.51
CA ARG A 105 18.21 0.37 4.70
C ARG A 105 18.96 1.21 3.66
N THR A 106 19.70 0.56 2.77
CA THR A 106 20.35 1.23 1.63
C THR A 106 19.50 0.95 0.38
N PRO A 107 18.81 1.95 -0.16
CA PRO A 107 18.04 1.77 -1.38
C PRO A 107 18.96 1.34 -2.54
N ARG A 108 18.58 0.29 -3.24
CA ARG A 108 19.23 -0.20 -4.45
C ARG A 108 18.34 0.10 -5.63
N THR A 109 18.87 0.72 -6.67
CA THR A 109 18.07 1.26 -7.76
C THR A 109 18.46 0.65 -9.10
N LYS A 110 17.50 0.50 -9.98
CA LYS A 110 17.75 0.36 -11.41
C LYS A 110 18.37 1.65 -11.94
N THR A 111 19.03 1.55 -13.08
CA THR A 111 19.52 2.75 -13.78
C THR A 111 18.35 3.48 -14.47
N ALA A 112 18.52 4.76 -14.74
CA ALA A 112 17.56 5.53 -15.51
C ALA A 112 17.30 4.91 -16.90
N ALA A 113 18.33 4.35 -17.53
CA ALA A 113 18.23 3.65 -18.82
C ALA A 113 17.34 2.40 -18.74
N HIS A 114 17.43 1.61 -17.65
CA HIS A 114 16.56 0.47 -17.43
C HIS A 114 15.10 0.89 -17.30
N MET A 115 14.81 1.94 -16.53
CA MET A 115 13.45 2.42 -16.37
C MET A 115 12.86 2.89 -17.70
N VAL A 116 13.64 3.59 -18.49
CA VAL A 116 13.24 3.99 -19.85
C VAL A 116 13.02 2.77 -20.75
N ALA A 117 13.84 1.72 -20.64
CA ALA A 117 13.67 0.50 -21.42
C ALA A 117 12.37 -0.26 -21.05
N GLU A 118 12.01 -0.31 -19.77
CA GLU A 118 10.72 -0.90 -19.33
C GLU A 118 9.52 -0.08 -19.86
N LEU A 119 9.58 1.26 -19.80
CA LEU A 119 8.54 2.12 -20.36
C LEU A 119 8.44 1.96 -21.89
N GLN A 120 9.59 1.85 -22.58
CA GLN A 120 9.63 1.61 -24.01
C GLN A 120 9.01 0.26 -24.38
N ALA A 121 9.31 -0.80 -23.62
CA ALA A 121 8.72 -2.12 -23.84
C ALA A 121 7.19 -2.10 -23.71
N LEU A 122 6.65 -1.44 -22.67
CA LEU A 122 5.21 -1.22 -22.53
C LEU A 122 4.62 -0.43 -23.70
N TYR A 123 5.32 0.63 -24.12
CA TYR A 123 4.89 1.47 -25.25
C TYR A 123 4.83 0.69 -26.55
N ASP A 124 5.85 -0.12 -26.86
CA ASP A 124 5.96 -0.93 -28.08
C ASP A 124 4.90 -2.05 -28.13
N LEU A 125 4.52 -2.59 -26.99
CA LEU A 125 3.41 -3.54 -26.85
C LEU A 125 2.01 -2.87 -26.93
N GLY A 126 1.96 -1.56 -27.18
CA GLY A 126 0.72 -0.81 -27.34
C GLY A 126 0.03 -0.43 -26.03
N TYR A 127 0.64 -0.68 -24.86
CA TYR A 127 0.07 -0.22 -23.60
C TYR A 127 0.03 1.31 -23.53
N ARG A 128 -1.07 1.84 -23.00
CA ARG A 128 -1.28 3.28 -22.77
C ARG A 128 -2.09 3.47 -21.49
N GLY A 129 -1.71 4.42 -20.66
CA GLY A 129 -2.47 4.75 -19.46
C GLY A 129 -1.66 4.72 -18.19
N HIS A 130 -2.17 4.07 -17.14
CA HIS A 130 -1.61 4.14 -15.80
C HIS A 130 -0.44 3.16 -15.60
N VAL A 131 0.74 3.69 -15.29
CA VAL A 131 1.91 2.92 -14.84
C VAL A 131 2.20 3.26 -13.37
N ASP A 132 2.35 2.24 -12.55
CA ASP A 132 2.58 2.36 -11.11
C ASP A 132 4.05 2.01 -10.78
N PHE A 133 4.78 2.94 -10.18
CA PHE A 133 6.10 2.66 -9.62
C PHE A 133 5.91 2.02 -8.26
N VAL A 134 6.02 0.69 -8.20
CA VAL A 134 5.76 -0.12 -7.01
C VAL A 134 6.97 -0.16 -6.08
N ASP A 135 7.49 1.01 -5.76
CA ASP A 135 8.66 1.21 -4.90
C ASP A 135 8.23 1.30 -3.43
N ASP A 136 9.04 0.79 -2.52
CA ASP A 136 8.82 0.97 -1.07
C ASP A 136 8.91 2.44 -0.65
N ASN A 137 9.74 3.21 -1.35
CA ASN A 137 9.89 4.67 -1.22
C ASN A 137 10.69 5.20 -2.42
N LEU A 138 10.01 5.70 -3.43
CA LEU A 138 10.62 6.19 -4.69
C LEU A 138 11.77 7.17 -4.46
N ILE A 139 11.65 7.99 -3.44
CA ILE A 139 12.63 9.06 -3.12
C ILE A 139 13.69 8.63 -2.10
N GLY A 140 13.78 7.33 -1.82
CA GLY A 140 14.72 6.79 -0.82
C GLY A 140 16.19 7.07 -1.11
N ASP A 141 16.58 7.11 -2.40
CA ASP A 141 17.85 7.64 -2.91
C ASP A 141 17.55 8.87 -3.78
N ARG A 142 17.59 10.05 -3.17
CA ARG A 142 17.21 11.31 -3.83
C ARG A 142 18.00 11.59 -5.13
N PRO A 143 19.35 11.50 -5.16
CA PRO A 143 20.12 11.72 -6.39
C PRO A 143 19.71 10.80 -7.54
N LYS A 144 19.51 9.52 -7.25
CA LYS A 144 19.10 8.51 -8.24
C LYS A 144 17.66 8.71 -8.69
N ALA A 145 16.76 9.10 -7.78
CA ALA A 145 15.37 9.44 -8.13
C ALA A 145 15.31 10.64 -9.09
N ILE A 146 16.10 11.67 -8.87
CA ILE A 146 16.20 12.83 -9.78
C ILE A 146 16.72 12.42 -11.16
N GLU A 147 17.80 11.62 -11.22
CA GLU A 147 18.35 11.10 -12.47
C GLU A 147 17.29 10.32 -13.27
N MET A 148 16.60 9.42 -12.59
CA MET A 148 15.54 8.60 -13.17
C MET A 148 14.36 9.44 -13.64
N LEU A 149 13.83 10.36 -12.81
CA LEU A 149 12.68 11.19 -13.15
C LEU A 149 12.97 12.13 -14.32
N ARG A 150 14.19 12.66 -14.43
CA ARG A 150 14.61 13.45 -15.63
C ARG A 150 14.52 12.59 -16.89
N ALA A 151 15.04 11.36 -16.85
CA ALA A 151 15.00 10.47 -18.00
C ALA A 151 13.56 10.08 -18.37
N VAL A 152 12.69 9.82 -17.36
CA VAL A 152 11.27 9.52 -17.55
C VAL A 152 10.52 10.73 -18.15
N ALA A 153 10.77 11.95 -17.66
CA ALA A 153 10.18 13.17 -18.18
C ALA A 153 10.57 13.40 -19.65
N ASP A 154 11.87 13.27 -19.96
CA ASP A 154 12.38 13.41 -21.32
C ASP A 154 11.81 12.35 -22.27
N TRP A 155 11.72 11.10 -21.83
CA TRP A 155 11.12 10.02 -22.60
C TRP A 155 9.61 10.25 -22.82
N SER A 156 8.88 10.61 -21.76
CA SER A 156 7.43 10.88 -21.80
C SER A 156 7.13 12.02 -22.79
N ARG A 157 7.93 13.10 -22.77
CA ARG A 157 7.79 14.24 -23.68
C ARG A 157 7.99 13.81 -25.14
N ARG A 158 9.06 13.04 -25.43
CA ARG A 158 9.35 12.54 -26.79
C ARG A 158 8.24 11.63 -27.33
N HIS A 159 7.58 10.86 -26.45
CA HIS A 159 6.49 9.95 -26.80
C HIS A 159 5.09 10.58 -26.62
N ARG A 160 5.00 11.90 -26.42
CA ARG A 160 3.75 12.65 -26.25
C ARG A 160 2.90 12.17 -25.08
N TYR A 161 3.58 11.81 -23.96
CA TYR A 161 2.97 11.38 -22.69
C TYR A 161 2.00 10.20 -22.84
N PRO A 162 2.49 9.02 -23.22
CA PRO A 162 1.64 7.84 -23.38
C PRO A 162 1.14 7.27 -22.08
N PHE A 163 1.75 7.66 -20.95
CA PHE A 163 1.46 7.20 -19.62
C PHE A 163 1.25 8.35 -18.65
N TYR A 164 0.57 8.06 -17.54
CA TYR A 164 0.60 8.83 -16.31
C TYR A 164 0.96 7.88 -15.16
N TYR A 165 1.47 8.43 -14.05
CA TYR A 165 2.16 7.65 -13.05
C TYR A 165 1.57 7.77 -11.65
N SER A 166 1.81 6.73 -10.84
CA SER A 166 1.66 6.72 -9.38
C SER A 166 2.88 6.09 -8.73
N THR A 167 3.05 6.32 -7.43
CA THR A 167 4.11 5.70 -6.64
C THR A 167 3.82 5.76 -5.14
N GLU A 168 4.69 5.15 -4.34
CA GLU A 168 4.78 5.33 -2.90
C GLU A 168 5.98 6.20 -2.54
N ALA A 169 5.80 7.14 -1.64
CA ALA A 169 6.86 8.01 -1.15
C ALA A 169 6.61 8.46 0.29
N SER A 170 7.68 8.79 0.98
CA SER A 170 7.59 9.42 2.30
C SER A 170 7.15 10.88 2.18
N ILE A 171 6.46 11.39 3.23
CA ILE A 171 5.81 12.71 3.24
C ILE A 171 6.77 13.89 3.01
N ASN A 172 8.06 13.72 3.28
CA ASN A 172 9.08 14.73 3.03
C ASN A 172 9.27 15.05 1.52
N LEU A 173 8.71 14.26 0.61
CA LEU A 173 8.57 14.62 -0.81
C LEU A 173 8.00 16.03 -0.97
N ALA A 174 7.03 16.43 -0.14
CA ALA A 174 6.41 17.75 -0.19
C ALA A 174 7.37 18.94 0.00
N ARG A 175 8.57 18.68 0.51
CA ARG A 175 9.62 19.71 0.72
C ARG A 175 10.67 19.76 -0.38
N ASP A 176 10.59 18.86 -1.34
CA ASP A 176 11.58 18.76 -2.41
C ASP A 176 11.02 19.32 -3.73
N THR A 177 11.25 20.59 -3.96
CA THR A 177 10.73 21.31 -5.13
C THR A 177 11.25 20.77 -6.46
N GLU A 178 12.47 20.21 -6.49
CA GLU A 178 13.04 19.63 -7.70
C GLU A 178 12.37 18.30 -8.05
N LEU A 179 12.16 17.42 -7.05
CA LEU A 179 11.43 16.17 -7.25
C LEU A 179 9.99 16.43 -7.68
N LEU A 180 9.31 17.37 -7.00
CA LEU A 180 7.93 17.74 -7.33
C LEU A 180 7.80 18.26 -8.76
N ALA A 181 8.69 19.14 -9.19
CA ALA A 181 8.71 19.65 -10.58
C ALA A 181 8.91 18.54 -11.61
N LEU A 182 9.82 17.59 -11.35
CA LEU A 182 10.07 16.46 -12.23
C LEU A 182 8.90 15.46 -12.26
N MET A 183 8.24 15.21 -11.11
CA MET A 183 7.04 14.38 -11.04
C MET A 183 5.87 15.02 -11.79
N GLU A 184 5.68 16.33 -11.65
CA GLU A 184 4.70 17.09 -12.41
C GLU A 184 5.02 17.02 -13.92
N GLU A 185 6.28 17.21 -14.31
CA GLU A 185 6.70 17.14 -15.71
C GLU A 185 6.48 15.74 -16.30
N SER A 186 6.62 14.68 -15.49
CA SER A 186 6.40 13.30 -15.92
C SER A 186 4.94 12.88 -15.95
N ASP A 187 3.98 13.67 -15.41
CA ASP A 187 2.56 13.35 -15.22
C ASP A 187 2.30 12.32 -14.09
N PHE A 188 3.03 12.45 -12.96
CA PHE A 188 2.63 11.75 -11.74
C PHE A 188 1.35 12.37 -11.18
N ARG A 189 0.35 11.53 -10.87
CA ARG A 189 -0.98 11.98 -10.44
C ARG A 189 -1.36 11.49 -9.06
N TYR A 190 -0.76 10.41 -8.60
CA TYR A 190 -1.09 9.80 -7.32
C TYR A 190 0.19 9.42 -6.57
N VAL A 191 0.17 9.66 -5.26
CA VAL A 191 1.22 9.21 -4.35
C VAL A 191 0.55 8.55 -3.14
N PHE A 192 1.01 7.35 -2.77
CA PHE A 192 0.69 6.79 -1.47
C PHE A 192 1.72 7.28 -0.44
N VAL A 193 1.23 7.77 0.70
CA VAL A 193 2.05 8.28 1.79
C VAL A 193 1.65 7.61 3.10
N GLY A 194 2.58 6.94 3.75
CA GLY A 194 2.39 6.48 5.12
C GLY A 194 2.44 7.68 6.08
N ILE A 195 1.28 8.11 6.56
CA ILE A 195 1.15 9.20 7.55
C ILE A 195 1.21 8.63 8.97
N GLU A 196 0.60 7.48 9.17
CA GLU A 196 0.45 6.62 10.33
C GLU A 196 -0.38 7.26 11.45
N SER A 197 0.01 8.41 12.01
CA SER A 197 -0.68 9.07 13.10
C SER A 197 -0.60 10.59 13.01
N ALA A 198 -1.53 11.27 13.69
CA ALA A 198 -1.50 12.70 13.94
C ALA A 198 -0.64 13.08 15.16
N GLU A 199 -0.23 12.10 15.98
CA GLU A 199 0.41 12.32 17.28
C GLU A 199 1.92 12.11 17.17
N GLU A 200 2.69 13.09 17.66
CA GLU A 200 4.16 13.06 17.57
C GLU A 200 4.76 11.93 18.42
N GLU A 201 4.17 11.63 19.57
CA GLU A 201 4.56 10.53 20.45
C GLU A 201 4.45 9.18 19.74
N VAL A 202 3.35 8.96 19.01
CA VAL A 202 3.10 7.74 18.24
C VAL A 202 4.12 7.62 17.10
N LEU A 203 4.38 8.73 16.39
CA LEU A 203 5.40 8.75 15.33
C LEU A 203 6.82 8.51 15.87
N ALA A 204 7.10 8.98 17.11
CA ALA A 204 8.37 8.74 17.80
C ALA A 204 8.54 7.27 18.17
N GLU A 205 7.51 6.65 18.75
CA GLU A 205 7.47 5.20 19.06
C GLU A 205 7.68 4.37 17.79
N ALA A 206 6.96 4.69 16.73
CA ALA A 206 7.05 4.00 15.43
C ALA A 206 8.40 4.21 14.72
N HIS A 207 9.31 5.00 15.25
CA HIS A 207 10.54 5.47 14.60
C HIS A 207 10.30 6.15 13.23
N LYS A 208 9.12 6.77 13.04
CA LYS A 208 8.71 7.47 11.81
C LYS A 208 9.25 8.92 11.81
N ILE A 209 10.56 9.07 11.92
CA ILE A 209 11.23 10.36 12.08
C ILE A 209 10.99 11.35 10.93
N GLN A 210 10.79 10.84 9.72
CA GLN A 210 10.53 11.64 8.53
C GLN A 210 9.19 12.39 8.60
N ASN A 211 8.23 11.91 9.37
CA ASN A 211 6.92 12.53 9.53
C ASN A 211 6.90 13.60 10.64
N ARG A 212 7.73 13.46 11.68
CA ARG A 212 7.71 14.32 12.87
C ARG A 212 8.00 15.81 12.61
N ARG A 213 8.62 16.15 11.50
CA ARG A 213 8.99 17.53 11.13
C ARG A 213 8.17 18.09 9.99
N VAL A 214 7.14 17.38 9.56
CA VAL A 214 6.33 17.75 8.39
C VAL A 214 4.90 17.95 8.84
N ASP A 215 4.36 19.13 8.64
CA ASP A 215 2.92 19.35 8.75
C ASP A 215 2.23 18.58 7.61
N ALA A 216 1.39 17.62 7.97
CA ALA A 216 0.75 16.74 6.98
C ALA A 216 -0.29 17.51 6.14
N VAL A 217 -0.96 18.52 6.70
CA VAL A 217 -1.94 19.33 5.98
C VAL A 217 -1.25 20.18 4.92
N ASP A 218 -0.16 20.83 5.29
CA ASP A 218 0.65 21.63 4.36
C ASP A 218 1.31 20.76 3.29
N ALA A 219 1.79 19.58 3.67
CA ALA A 219 2.38 18.63 2.74
C ALA A 219 1.38 18.16 1.68
N VAL A 220 0.18 17.75 2.10
CA VAL A 220 -0.88 17.31 1.16
C VAL A 220 -1.31 18.46 0.26
N ARG A 221 -1.41 19.68 0.80
CA ARG A 221 -1.72 20.89 -0.01
C ARG A 221 -0.63 21.17 -1.05
N THR A 222 0.63 21.06 -0.67
CA THR A 222 1.76 21.24 -1.58
C THR A 222 1.74 20.19 -2.71
N LEU A 223 1.53 18.91 -2.39
CA LEU A 223 1.39 17.85 -3.40
C LEU A 223 0.22 18.12 -4.34
N ALA A 224 -0.93 18.54 -3.80
CA ALA A 224 -2.10 18.89 -4.61
C ALA A 224 -1.85 20.08 -5.54
N SER A 225 -1.06 21.09 -5.13
CA SER A 225 -0.68 22.22 -5.99
C SER A 225 0.21 21.81 -7.17
N HIS A 226 0.89 20.65 -7.07
CA HIS A 226 1.63 20.00 -8.17
C HIS A 226 0.81 18.93 -8.91
N GLY A 227 -0.52 18.92 -8.73
CA GLY A 227 -1.43 18.00 -9.42
C GLY A 227 -1.43 16.57 -8.88
N ILE A 228 -0.81 16.31 -7.73
CA ILE A 228 -0.65 14.99 -7.13
C ILE A 228 -1.69 14.78 -6.03
N ILE A 229 -2.50 13.74 -6.18
CA ILE A 229 -3.48 13.30 -5.17
C ILE A 229 -2.81 12.33 -4.21
N VAL A 230 -2.96 12.59 -2.91
CA VAL A 230 -2.43 11.74 -1.85
C VAL A 230 -3.43 10.67 -1.45
N ASN A 231 -2.98 9.42 -1.43
CA ASN A 231 -3.60 8.31 -0.72
C ASN A 231 -2.83 8.14 0.59
N GLY A 232 -3.52 8.17 1.74
CA GLY A 232 -2.88 8.16 3.05
C GLY A 232 -3.01 6.82 3.76
N GLY A 233 -1.91 6.31 4.32
CA GLY A 233 -1.90 5.18 5.25
C GLY A 233 -1.91 5.66 6.69
N PHE A 234 -2.75 5.05 7.54
CA PHE A 234 -2.93 5.35 8.95
C PHE A 234 -2.98 4.05 9.76
N VAL A 235 -2.39 4.05 10.95
CA VAL A 235 -2.28 2.86 11.79
C VAL A 235 -2.70 3.18 13.22
N LEU A 236 -3.52 2.32 13.80
CA LEU A 236 -3.95 2.34 15.22
C LEU A 236 -3.37 1.14 15.97
N GLY A 237 -3.05 1.31 17.25
CA GLY A 237 -2.62 0.21 18.12
C GLY A 237 -1.23 0.38 18.71
N PHE A 238 -0.58 1.52 18.53
CA PHE A 238 0.69 1.82 19.20
C PHE A 238 0.52 1.96 20.71
N ASP A 239 1.56 1.66 21.46
CA ASP A 239 1.51 1.67 22.93
C ASP A 239 1.34 3.08 23.52
N SER A 240 1.82 4.12 22.82
CA SER A 240 1.72 5.53 23.21
C SER A 240 0.36 6.20 22.86
N GLU A 241 -0.56 5.48 22.21
CA GLU A 241 -1.87 6.02 21.87
C GLU A 241 -2.73 6.31 23.10
N THR A 242 -3.60 7.30 22.97
CA THR A 242 -4.55 7.75 23.98
C THR A 242 -5.99 7.57 23.50
N GLU A 243 -6.97 7.87 24.37
CA GLU A 243 -8.40 7.89 24.00
C GLU A 243 -8.72 8.98 22.95
N ARG A 244 -7.80 9.94 22.71
CA ARG A 244 -7.98 11.02 21.74
C ARG A 244 -7.46 10.68 20.35
N THR A 245 -6.65 9.63 20.22
CA THR A 245 -5.96 9.28 18.97
C THR A 245 -6.91 9.12 17.78
N ALA A 246 -8.06 8.45 17.98
CA ALA A 246 -9.07 8.32 16.93
C ALA A 246 -9.63 9.68 16.48
N GLY A 247 -9.91 10.58 17.43
CA GLY A 247 -10.36 11.94 17.14
C GLY A 247 -9.32 12.73 16.34
N HIS A 248 -8.07 12.75 16.79
CA HIS A 248 -6.97 13.44 16.09
C HIS A 248 -6.75 12.87 14.68
N MET A 249 -6.88 11.56 14.50
CA MET A 249 -6.77 10.93 13.17
C MET A 249 -7.91 11.36 12.25
N ILE A 250 -9.15 11.39 12.74
CA ILE A 250 -10.32 11.85 12.00
C ILE A 250 -10.13 13.31 11.57
N ASP A 251 -9.74 14.19 12.50
CA ASP A 251 -9.51 15.59 12.23
C ASP A 251 -8.43 15.79 11.17
N LEU A 252 -7.30 15.07 11.29
CA LEU A 252 -6.22 15.12 10.31
C LEU A 252 -6.68 14.68 8.91
N ILE A 253 -7.44 13.59 8.81
CA ILE A 253 -7.99 13.10 7.53
C ILE A 253 -8.96 14.14 6.93
N GLN A 254 -9.78 14.79 7.74
CA GLN A 254 -10.69 15.83 7.28
C GLN A 254 -9.94 17.11 6.86
N GLU A 255 -8.92 17.50 7.63
CA GLU A 255 -8.13 18.68 7.36
C GLU A 255 -7.23 18.53 6.13
N THR A 256 -6.66 17.38 5.89
CA THR A 256 -5.87 17.11 4.69
C THR A 256 -6.74 17.02 3.43
N GLY A 257 -8.00 16.58 3.55
CA GLY A 257 -8.87 16.29 2.41
C GLY A 257 -8.61 14.94 1.76
N ILE A 258 -7.77 14.07 2.35
CA ILE A 258 -7.47 12.74 1.82
C ILE A 258 -8.75 11.91 1.68
N CYS A 259 -9.11 11.56 0.45
CA CYS A 259 -10.29 10.76 0.15
C CYS A 259 -10.03 9.25 0.27
N SER A 260 -8.83 8.81 -0.09
CA SER A 260 -8.40 7.41 0.06
C SER A 260 -7.52 7.30 1.31
N ALA A 261 -8.14 7.06 2.46
CA ALA A 261 -7.47 6.84 3.74
C ALA A 261 -7.54 5.34 4.09
N LEU A 262 -6.38 4.68 4.04
CA LEU A 262 -6.24 3.27 4.45
C LEU A 262 -5.96 3.26 5.95
N VAL A 263 -6.95 2.90 6.75
CA VAL A 263 -6.83 2.81 8.21
C VAL A 263 -6.74 1.35 8.61
N SER A 264 -5.65 0.97 9.23
CA SER A 264 -5.40 -0.40 9.69
C SER A 264 -5.03 -0.43 11.17
N THR A 265 -5.05 -1.60 11.76
CA THR A 265 -4.45 -1.81 13.09
C THR A 265 -3.02 -2.32 12.96
N LEU A 266 -2.18 -1.92 13.91
CA LEU A 266 -0.78 -2.31 13.98
C LEU A 266 -0.67 -3.84 14.03
N THR A 267 0.15 -4.38 13.15
CA THR A 267 0.45 -5.81 13.10
C THR A 267 1.95 -6.01 13.19
N ALA A 268 2.38 -6.82 14.14
CA ALA A 268 3.77 -7.22 14.26
C ALA A 268 4.11 -8.24 13.17
N LEU A 269 4.54 -7.73 12.01
CA LEU A 269 4.92 -8.57 10.87
C LEU A 269 6.15 -9.41 11.24
N PRO A 270 6.27 -10.62 10.70
CA PRO A 270 7.41 -11.51 10.98
C PRO A 270 8.75 -10.83 10.73
N ASN A 271 9.70 -11.10 11.60
CA ASN A 271 11.09 -10.61 11.50
C ASN A 271 11.26 -9.09 11.62
N THR A 272 10.21 -8.31 11.92
CA THR A 272 10.32 -6.86 12.18
C THR A 272 10.93 -6.58 13.55
N GLN A 273 11.43 -5.34 13.75
CA GLN A 273 11.90 -4.90 15.06
C GLN A 273 10.75 -4.98 16.08
N LEU A 274 9.54 -4.59 15.69
CA LEU A 274 8.33 -4.68 16.51
C LEU A 274 8.07 -6.11 16.97
N SER A 275 8.08 -7.10 16.05
CA SER A 275 7.82 -8.49 16.42
C SER A 275 8.90 -9.04 17.37
N ARG A 276 10.17 -8.70 17.17
CA ARG A 276 11.26 -9.08 18.06
C ARG A 276 11.14 -8.43 19.45
N ARG A 277 10.70 -7.16 19.52
CA ARG A 277 10.45 -6.47 20.80
C ARG A 277 9.30 -7.14 21.55
N LEU A 278 8.14 -7.28 20.90
CA LEU A 278 6.95 -7.88 21.51
C LEU A 278 7.16 -9.34 21.94
N ALA A 279 7.94 -10.11 21.19
CA ALA A 279 8.31 -11.47 21.57
C ALA A 279 9.16 -11.48 22.85
N ARG A 280 10.15 -10.60 22.98
CA ARG A 280 10.98 -10.46 24.21
C ARG A 280 10.15 -10.01 25.41
N GLU A 281 9.13 -9.19 25.17
CA GLU A 281 8.20 -8.73 26.21
C GLU A 281 7.15 -9.81 26.58
N GLY A 282 7.09 -10.93 25.84
CA GLY A 282 6.08 -11.98 26.04
C GLY A 282 4.68 -11.58 25.61
N ARG A 283 4.55 -10.58 24.75
CA ARG A 283 3.29 -10.00 24.28
C ARG A 283 2.84 -10.52 22.91
N LEU A 284 3.75 -11.06 22.09
CA LEU A 284 3.43 -11.55 20.75
C LEU A 284 2.57 -12.82 20.84
N PHE A 285 1.56 -12.92 19.98
CA PHE A 285 0.70 -14.11 19.94
C PHE A 285 1.32 -15.25 19.12
N ALA A 286 0.98 -16.50 19.48
CA ALA A 286 1.29 -17.67 18.69
C ALA A 286 0.56 -17.61 17.35
N GLY A 287 1.21 -18.06 16.30
CA GLY A 287 0.59 -18.06 14.98
C GLY A 287 0.21 -16.65 14.48
N GLY A 288 0.80 -15.61 15.05
CA GLY A 288 0.65 -14.20 14.63
C GLY A 288 1.09 -13.93 13.19
N LEU A 289 0.96 -14.91 12.34
CA LEU A 289 1.45 -15.02 10.98
C LEU A 289 0.30 -14.73 10.01
N MET A 290 0.56 -13.92 9.02
CA MET A 290 -0.45 -13.37 8.11
C MET A 290 -1.16 -14.41 7.22
N VAL A 291 -0.75 -15.66 7.15
CA VAL A 291 -1.27 -16.61 6.14
C VAL A 291 -1.56 -18.03 6.67
N ALA A 292 -1.23 -18.35 7.91
CA ALA A 292 -1.11 -19.75 8.31
C ALA A 292 -2.34 -20.39 8.94
N ALA A 293 -3.44 -19.69 9.15
CA ALA A 293 -4.56 -20.28 9.82
C ALA A 293 -5.67 -20.67 8.85
N ASP A 294 -6.32 -21.80 9.11
CA ASP A 294 -7.59 -22.19 8.49
C ASP A 294 -8.71 -21.13 8.70
N HIS A 295 -8.40 -20.06 9.40
CA HIS A 295 -9.24 -18.91 9.70
C HIS A 295 -8.59 -17.62 9.15
N ALA A 296 -8.57 -17.47 7.83
CA ALA A 296 -8.02 -16.32 7.08
C ALA A 296 -8.59 -14.95 7.52
N THR A 297 -9.63 -14.91 8.32
CA THR A 297 -10.27 -13.69 8.83
C THR A 297 -9.55 -13.06 10.02
N ASP A 298 -8.61 -13.76 10.67
CA ASP A 298 -8.00 -13.29 11.93
C ASP A 298 -6.71 -12.49 11.73
N VAL A 299 -6.26 -12.32 10.50
CA VAL A 299 -4.91 -11.80 10.18
C VAL A 299 -4.92 -10.61 9.24
N ASP A 300 -6.08 -10.16 8.77
CA ASP A 300 -6.22 -8.94 7.97
C ASP A 300 -6.00 -7.71 8.85
N GLN A 301 -5.06 -6.85 8.45
CA GLN A 301 -4.75 -5.59 9.16
C GLN A 301 -5.95 -4.63 9.26
N THR A 302 -6.93 -4.79 8.37
CA THR A 302 -8.11 -3.92 8.34
C THR A 302 -9.20 -4.40 9.31
N THR A 303 -9.32 -5.71 9.50
CA THR A 303 -10.38 -6.32 10.33
C THR A 303 -9.85 -7.09 11.54
N GLY A 304 -8.57 -7.40 11.56
CA GLY A 304 -7.88 -8.16 12.60
C GLY A 304 -6.77 -7.35 13.25
N GLY A 305 -5.58 -7.53 12.76
CA GLY A 305 -4.38 -6.88 13.29
C GLY A 305 -4.11 -7.21 14.77
N LEU A 306 -3.32 -6.37 15.42
CA LEU A 306 -3.04 -6.48 16.86
C LEU A 306 -2.69 -7.91 17.31
N ASN A 307 -1.79 -8.58 16.59
CA ASN A 307 -1.37 -9.95 16.90
C ASN A 307 -0.46 -10.05 18.14
N TYR A 308 -0.74 -9.22 19.14
CA TYR A 308 0.00 -9.10 20.39
C TYR A 308 -0.90 -8.56 21.50
N THR A 309 -0.48 -8.66 22.76
CA THR A 309 -1.13 -8.01 23.90
C THR A 309 -0.86 -6.51 23.86
N THR A 310 -1.90 -5.71 23.68
CA THR A 310 -1.86 -4.26 23.55
C THR A 310 -1.71 -3.55 24.90
N ALA A 311 -1.14 -2.35 24.95
CA ALA A 311 -1.05 -1.54 26.17
C ALA A 311 -2.41 -0.96 26.57
N ARG A 312 -3.18 -0.46 25.61
CA ARG A 312 -4.59 -0.09 25.81
C ARG A 312 -5.49 -1.34 25.65
N PRO A 313 -6.68 -1.38 26.24
CA PRO A 313 -7.63 -2.46 25.96
C PRO A 313 -7.82 -2.65 24.45
N ARG A 314 -7.67 -3.87 23.98
CA ARG A 314 -7.84 -4.21 22.55
C ARG A 314 -9.21 -3.75 22.03
N THR A 315 -10.27 -3.99 22.82
CA THR A 315 -11.63 -3.58 22.46
C THR A 315 -11.76 -2.06 22.31
N ALA A 316 -10.98 -1.26 23.06
CA ALA A 316 -10.94 0.19 22.90
C ALA A 316 -10.32 0.58 21.57
N ILE A 317 -9.18 -0.02 21.18
CA ILE A 317 -8.52 0.25 19.90
C ILE A 317 -9.43 -0.14 18.72
N LEU A 318 -10.09 -1.29 18.80
CA LEU A 318 -11.03 -1.71 17.76
C LEU A 318 -12.25 -0.78 17.67
N ARG A 319 -12.74 -0.25 18.78
CA ARG A 319 -13.80 0.79 18.77
C ARG A 319 -13.32 2.10 18.16
N ASP A 320 -12.08 2.50 18.42
CA ASP A 320 -11.46 3.66 17.79
C ASP A 320 -11.44 3.48 16.26
N GLN A 321 -11.05 2.31 15.77
CA GLN A 321 -11.07 2.02 14.34
C GLN A 321 -12.49 2.08 13.77
N VAL A 322 -13.48 1.50 14.44
CA VAL A 322 -14.91 1.60 14.06
C VAL A 322 -15.35 3.07 13.99
N GLN A 323 -14.98 3.88 14.98
CA GLN A 323 -15.29 5.31 15.02
C GLN A 323 -14.68 6.04 13.81
N VAL A 324 -13.39 5.80 13.51
CA VAL A 324 -12.71 6.38 12.35
C VAL A 324 -13.45 6.00 11.07
N TYR A 325 -13.70 4.71 10.84
CA TYR A 325 -14.40 4.26 9.62
C TYR A 325 -15.79 4.85 9.46
N ARG A 326 -16.57 4.94 10.54
CA ARG A 326 -17.91 5.56 10.52
C ARG A 326 -17.86 7.02 10.12
N GLN A 327 -16.87 7.77 10.59
CA GLN A 327 -16.77 9.19 10.32
C GLN A 327 -16.16 9.50 8.97
N ILE A 328 -15.03 8.87 8.62
CA ILE A 328 -14.35 9.20 7.37
C ILE A 328 -15.11 8.72 6.13
N TYR A 329 -15.93 7.66 6.24
CA TYR A 329 -16.75 7.14 5.14
C TYR A 329 -18.24 7.51 5.27
N ASP A 330 -18.60 8.39 6.19
CA ASP A 330 -19.90 9.07 6.12
C ASP A 330 -19.99 9.88 4.82
N PRO A 331 -21.12 9.82 4.08
CA PRO A 331 -21.24 10.48 2.78
C PRO A 331 -20.95 11.98 2.82
N ASP A 332 -21.50 12.70 3.80
CA ASP A 332 -21.31 14.15 3.91
C ASP A 332 -19.85 14.51 4.11
N GLN A 333 -19.17 13.78 5.00
CA GLN A 333 -17.76 13.97 5.31
C GLN A 333 -16.87 13.60 4.12
N TYR A 334 -17.18 12.49 3.44
CA TYR A 334 -16.42 12.06 2.29
C TYR A 334 -16.53 13.04 1.12
N TYR A 335 -17.75 13.47 0.77
CA TYR A 335 -17.97 14.45 -0.29
C TYR A 335 -17.46 15.86 0.08
N HIS A 336 -17.38 16.18 1.38
CA HIS A 336 -16.67 17.38 1.83
C HIS A 336 -15.19 17.31 1.47
N ARG A 337 -14.51 16.19 1.76
CA ARG A 337 -13.10 15.98 1.38
C ARG A 337 -12.90 16.03 -0.13
N ILE A 338 -13.78 15.42 -0.93
CA ILE A 338 -13.69 15.54 -2.41
C ILE A 338 -13.67 17.01 -2.84
N ARG A 339 -14.57 17.82 -2.31
CA ARG A 339 -14.62 19.26 -2.65
C ARG A 339 -13.37 20.01 -2.19
N LYS A 340 -12.86 19.67 -1.02
CA LYS A 340 -11.62 20.26 -0.47
C LYS A 340 -10.43 19.93 -1.34
N THR A 341 -10.24 18.66 -1.67
CA THR A 341 -9.17 18.20 -2.57
C THR A 341 -9.30 18.84 -3.95
N ALA A 342 -10.50 18.87 -4.52
CA ALA A 342 -10.73 19.50 -5.81
C ALA A 342 -10.40 21.01 -5.83
N ALA A 343 -10.62 21.71 -4.72
CA ALA A 343 -10.28 23.14 -4.61
C ALA A 343 -8.77 23.39 -4.53
N GLN A 344 -8.01 22.45 -4.00
CA GLN A 344 -6.55 22.56 -3.83
C GLN A 344 -5.76 21.99 -5.03
N LEU A 345 -6.36 21.06 -5.77
CA LEU A 345 -5.70 20.35 -6.86
C LEU A 345 -5.49 21.25 -8.07
N VAL A 346 -4.24 21.32 -8.54
CA VAL A 346 -3.87 22.01 -9.78
C VAL A 346 -3.43 20.96 -10.80
N PRO A 347 -4.35 20.36 -11.59
CA PRO A 347 -4.00 19.27 -12.49
C PRO A 347 -3.14 19.72 -13.67
N HIS A 348 -1.98 19.11 -13.82
CA HIS A 348 -1.05 19.34 -14.94
C HIS A 348 -1.09 18.18 -15.93
N ARG A 349 -2.28 17.78 -16.37
CA ARG A 349 -2.49 16.57 -17.19
C ARG A 349 -1.84 16.66 -18.56
N ARG A 350 -0.89 15.78 -18.81
CA ARG A 350 -0.17 15.68 -20.08
C ARG A 350 -0.61 14.48 -20.91
N TYR A 351 -0.97 13.36 -20.25
CA TYR A 351 -1.51 12.18 -20.90
C TYR A 351 -2.83 12.49 -21.61
N ARG A 352 -2.91 12.09 -22.87
CA ARG A 352 -4.14 12.21 -23.68
C ARG A 352 -4.67 10.82 -24.04
N PRO A 353 -5.85 10.46 -23.56
CA PRO A 353 -6.43 9.16 -23.88
C PRO A 353 -6.75 9.04 -25.38
N SER A 354 -6.62 7.84 -25.90
CA SER A 354 -7.08 7.52 -27.27
C SER A 354 -8.60 7.66 -27.38
N PRO A 355 -9.18 7.73 -28.58
CA PRO A 355 -10.64 7.75 -28.76
C PRO A 355 -11.34 6.57 -28.07
N GLU A 356 -10.76 5.37 -28.13
CA GLU A 356 -11.30 4.19 -27.47
C GLU A 356 -11.28 4.34 -25.93
N GLN A 357 -10.18 4.84 -25.39
CA GLN A 357 -10.05 5.11 -23.95
C GLN A 357 -10.99 6.22 -23.51
N SER A 358 -11.12 7.29 -24.31
CA SER A 358 -12.07 8.36 -24.05
C SER A 358 -13.51 7.84 -23.98
N LEU A 359 -13.88 6.90 -24.86
CA LEU A 359 -15.19 6.26 -24.81
C LEU A 359 -15.36 5.38 -23.56
N LYS A 360 -14.30 4.65 -23.14
CA LYS A 360 -14.32 3.90 -21.88
C LYS A 360 -14.48 4.84 -20.68
N MET A 361 -13.79 5.96 -20.67
CA MET A 361 -13.91 6.99 -19.62
C MET A 361 -15.31 7.60 -19.59
N ALA A 362 -15.89 7.94 -20.74
CA ALA A 362 -17.27 8.44 -20.83
C ALA A 362 -18.28 7.41 -20.27
N ARG A 363 -18.17 6.15 -20.68
CA ARG A 363 -19.00 5.06 -20.12
C ARG A 363 -18.80 4.91 -18.60
N GLY A 364 -17.57 5.05 -18.11
CA GLY A 364 -17.23 5.07 -16.69
C GLY A 364 -17.94 6.21 -15.97
N PHE A 365 -17.85 7.42 -16.50
CA PHE A 365 -18.53 8.60 -15.98
C PHE A 365 -20.05 8.36 -15.85
N PHE A 366 -20.71 7.90 -16.89
CA PHE A 366 -22.16 7.63 -16.85
C PHE A 366 -22.50 6.55 -15.81
N ARG A 367 -21.70 5.48 -15.69
CA ARG A 367 -21.92 4.44 -14.68
C ARG A 367 -21.76 4.96 -13.24
N VAL A 368 -20.74 5.79 -12.99
CA VAL A 368 -20.53 6.43 -11.68
C VAL A 368 -21.67 7.39 -11.39
N SER A 369 -22.03 8.26 -12.35
CA SER A 369 -23.14 9.21 -12.21
C SER A 369 -24.48 8.51 -11.94
N ALA A 370 -24.75 7.38 -12.60
CA ALA A 370 -25.95 6.59 -12.32
C ALA A 370 -25.91 5.99 -10.89
N ARG A 371 -24.80 5.39 -10.49
CA ARG A 371 -24.71 4.72 -9.18
C ARG A 371 -24.64 5.69 -7.99
N ALA A 372 -23.85 6.75 -8.10
CA ALA A 372 -23.72 7.74 -7.05
C ALA A 372 -24.85 8.79 -7.09
N GLY A 373 -25.22 9.24 -8.29
CA GLY A 373 -26.14 10.34 -8.49
C GLY A 373 -27.64 9.98 -8.40
N LEU A 374 -28.02 8.71 -8.60
CA LEU A 374 -29.39 8.24 -8.40
C LEU A 374 -29.66 7.67 -7.00
N ASN A 375 -28.64 7.53 -6.17
CA ASN A 375 -28.77 7.07 -4.79
C ASN A 375 -29.37 8.21 -3.93
N LEU A 376 -30.40 7.91 -3.15
CA LEU A 376 -31.12 8.92 -2.35
C LEU A 376 -30.21 9.66 -1.35
N ARG A 377 -29.21 8.99 -0.78
CA ARG A 377 -28.31 9.56 0.21
C ARG A 377 -27.13 10.29 -0.43
N THR A 378 -26.53 9.74 -1.47
CA THR A 378 -25.32 10.30 -2.10
C THR A 378 -25.62 11.21 -3.29
N GLY A 379 -26.79 11.08 -3.92
CA GLY A 379 -27.14 11.81 -5.15
C GLY A 379 -27.06 13.33 -5.00
N PRO A 380 -27.69 13.93 -3.99
CA PRO A 380 -27.59 15.37 -3.78
C PRO A 380 -26.14 15.84 -3.55
N LEU A 381 -25.34 15.08 -2.82
CA LEU A 381 -23.94 15.38 -2.54
C LEU A 381 -23.09 15.27 -3.82
N TYR A 382 -23.29 14.22 -4.60
CA TYR A 382 -22.60 13.98 -5.86
C TYR A 382 -22.85 15.14 -6.84
N TRP A 383 -24.12 15.47 -7.10
CA TRP A 383 -24.45 16.53 -8.07
C TRP A 383 -24.02 17.90 -7.61
N LYS A 384 -24.18 18.21 -6.30
CA LYS A 384 -23.67 19.46 -5.70
C LYS A 384 -22.16 19.56 -5.92
N THR A 385 -21.41 18.48 -5.63
CA THR A 385 -19.95 18.46 -5.78
C THR A 385 -19.54 18.61 -7.25
N LEU A 386 -20.21 17.90 -8.15
CA LEU A 386 -19.92 17.96 -9.59
C LEU A 386 -20.14 19.38 -10.14
N LEU A 387 -21.29 20.00 -9.82
CA LEU A 387 -21.64 21.34 -10.26
C LEU A 387 -20.66 22.39 -9.68
N GLN A 388 -20.34 22.28 -8.39
CA GLN A 388 -19.36 23.17 -7.76
C GLN A 388 -18.01 23.09 -8.47
N VAL A 389 -17.49 21.89 -8.73
CA VAL A 389 -16.19 21.71 -9.37
C VAL A 389 -16.20 22.14 -10.84
N LEU A 390 -17.29 21.93 -11.56
CA LEU A 390 -17.44 22.46 -12.93
C LEU A 390 -17.28 23.98 -13.01
N VAL A 391 -17.72 24.70 -11.96
CA VAL A 391 -17.62 26.15 -11.90
C VAL A 391 -16.26 26.62 -11.35
N THR A 392 -15.73 25.95 -10.31
CA THR A 392 -14.55 26.45 -9.59
C THR A 392 -13.23 25.89 -10.11
N ASN A 393 -13.19 24.62 -10.54
CA ASN A 393 -12.00 23.94 -11.04
C ASN A 393 -12.36 22.80 -12.01
N PRO A 394 -12.81 23.11 -13.23
CA PRO A 394 -13.23 22.08 -14.20
C PRO A 394 -12.11 21.09 -14.57
N ALA A 395 -10.84 21.48 -14.43
CA ALA A 395 -9.70 20.59 -14.66
C ALA A 395 -9.65 19.44 -13.64
N ALA A 396 -10.19 19.59 -12.45
CA ALA A 396 -10.25 18.55 -11.42
C ALA A 396 -11.41 17.53 -11.61
N LEU A 397 -12.28 17.72 -12.61
CA LEU A 397 -13.51 16.92 -12.76
C LEU A 397 -13.26 15.40 -12.83
N GLU A 398 -12.24 14.97 -13.58
CA GLU A 398 -11.89 13.54 -13.66
C GLU A 398 -11.47 12.98 -12.30
N ALA A 399 -10.69 13.74 -11.53
CA ALA A 399 -10.27 13.35 -10.19
C ALA A 399 -11.48 13.24 -9.25
N VAL A 400 -12.42 14.18 -9.33
CA VAL A 400 -13.67 14.17 -8.55
C VAL A 400 -14.53 12.94 -8.87
N VAL A 401 -14.70 12.63 -10.16
CA VAL A 401 -15.45 11.44 -10.57
C VAL A 401 -14.74 10.15 -10.12
N SER A 402 -13.42 10.12 -10.18
CA SER A 402 -12.63 8.97 -9.69
C SER A 402 -12.77 8.80 -8.17
N MET A 403 -12.70 9.87 -7.38
CA MET A 403 -12.92 9.83 -5.93
C MET A 403 -14.36 9.43 -5.59
N ALA A 404 -15.37 9.90 -6.34
CA ALA A 404 -16.76 9.46 -6.17
C ALA A 404 -16.95 7.97 -6.53
N ALA A 405 -16.22 7.45 -7.54
CA ALA A 405 -16.22 6.04 -7.86
C ALA A 405 -15.60 5.19 -6.72
N LEU A 406 -14.50 5.66 -6.12
CA LEU A 406 -13.89 5.02 -4.95
C LEU A 406 -14.87 4.99 -3.77
N TYR A 407 -15.67 6.03 -3.56
CA TYR A 407 -16.68 6.03 -2.51
C TYR A 407 -17.68 4.89 -2.65
N ILE A 408 -18.10 4.55 -3.88
CA ILE A 408 -19.04 3.42 -4.11
C ILE A 408 -18.46 2.09 -3.58
N HIS A 409 -17.13 1.93 -3.67
CA HIS A 409 -16.43 0.79 -3.09
C HIS A 409 -16.28 0.93 -1.58
N TYR A 410 -15.74 2.06 -1.11
CA TYR A 410 -15.44 2.29 0.31
C TYR A 410 -16.67 2.27 1.21
N ALA A 411 -17.83 2.72 0.74
CA ALA A 411 -19.08 2.64 1.49
C ALA A 411 -19.49 1.18 1.83
N ARG A 412 -19.19 0.23 0.94
CA ARG A 412 -19.44 -1.19 1.19
C ARG A 412 -18.36 -1.82 2.04
N GLN A 413 -17.11 -1.50 1.74
CA GLN A 413 -15.97 -2.01 2.49
C GLN A 413 -16.01 -1.52 3.93
N SER A 414 -16.29 -0.23 4.19
CA SER A 414 -16.40 0.30 5.55
C SER A 414 -17.52 -0.38 6.35
N ALA A 415 -18.67 -0.64 5.72
CA ALA A 415 -19.74 -1.38 6.39
C ALA A 415 -19.31 -2.79 6.77
N PHE A 416 -18.62 -3.51 5.88
CA PHE A 416 -18.06 -4.84 6.16
C PHE A 416 -17.02 -4.80 7.29
N VAL A 417 -16.10 -3.85 7.25
CA VAL A 417 -15.08 -3.68 8.29
C VAL A 417 -15.72 -3.40 9.65
N ILE A 418 -16.67 -2.47 9.71
CA ILE A 418 -17.38 -2.11 10.94
C ILE A 418 -18.09 -3.34 11.53
N ASP A 419 -18.87 -4.08 10.74
CA ASP A 419 -19.61 -5.26 11.18
C ASP A 419 -18.67 -6.37 11.71
N THR A 420 -17.56 -6.60 11.01
CA THR A 420 -16.53 -7.56 11.41
C THR A 420 -15.88 -7.16 12.73
N LEU A 421 -15.50 -5.89 12.89
CA LEU A 421 -14.89 -5.38 14.11
C LEU A 421 -15.85 -5.42 15.30
N GLU A 422 -17.12 -5.05 15.11
CA GLU A 422 -18.13 -5.12 16.16
C GLU A 422 -18.40 -6.56 16.63
N THR A 423 -18.43 -7.51 15.69
CA THR A 423 -18.53 -8.94 16.00
C THR A 423 -17.34 -9.40 16.83
N ARG A 424 -16.13 -8.99 16.47
CA ARG A 424 -14.89 -9.31 17.20
C ARG A 424 -14.88 -8.70 18.60
N ILE A 425 -15.26 -7.43 18.72
CA ILE A 425 -15.38 -6.75 20.03
C ILE A 425 -16.31 -7.54 20.94
N ALA A 426 -17.51 -7.91 20.46
CA ALA A 426 -18.47 -8.67 21.24
C ALA A 426 -17.93 -10.05 21.65
N GLU A 427 -17.14 -10.72 20.80
CA GLU A 427 -16.48 -11.97 21.14
C GLU A 427 -15.44 -11.79 22.25
N ILE A 428 -14.57 -10.78 22.13
CA ILE A 428 -13.53 -10.50 23.14
C ILE A 428 -14.18 -10.17 24.50
N GLU A 429 -15.23 -9.34 24.50
CA GLU A 429 -15.97 -8.99 25.72
C GLU A 429 -16.62 -10.20 26.39
N ARG A 430 -17.23 -11.09 25.58
CA ARG A 430 -17.82 -12.33 26.11
C ARG A 430 -16.81 -13.28 26.74
N ARG A 431 -15.60 -13.37 26.14
CA ARG A 431 -14.51 -14.26 26.64
C ARG A 431 -13.73 -13.63 27.78
N GLY A 432 -13.75 -12.32 27.91
CA GLY A 432 -12.85 -11.52 28.71
C GLY A 432 -11.48 -11.36 28.03
N GLU A 433 -11.00 -10.14 27.91
CA GLU A 433 -9.79 -9.80 27.13
C GLU A 433 -8.54 -10.55 27.63
N ASP A 434 -8.35 -10.67 28.96
CA ASP A 434 -7.24 -11.44 29.54
C ASP A 434 -7.28 -12.92 29.16
N SER A 435 -8.48 -13.52 29.12
CA SER A 435 -8.66 -14.92 28.72
C SER A 435 -8.38 -15.08 27.22
N TYR A 436 -8.84 -14.12 26.41
CA TYR A 436 -8.54 -14.07 24.98
C TYR A 436 -7.03 -14.00 24.74
N ASN A 437 -6.33 -13.03 25.32
CA ASN A 437 -4.89 -12.84 25.16
C ASN A 437 -4.11 -14.08 25.62
N ARG A 438 -4.43 -14.66 26.80
CA ARG A 438 -3.78 -15.89 27.27
C ARG A 438 -3.95 -17.06 26.31
N SER A 439 -5.13 -17.24 25.72
CA SER A 439 -5.37 -18.31 24.76
C SER A 439 -4.55 -18.15 23.48
N MET A 440 -4.38 -16.90 23.03
CA MET A 440 -3.60 -16.58 21.84
C MET A 440 -2.08 -16.76 22.08
N ILE A 441 -1.58 -16.45 23.27
CA ILE A 441 -0.16 -16.66 23.64
C ILE A 441 0.11 -18.15 23.89
N ALA A 442 -0.80 -18.90 24.51
CA ALA A 442 -0.60 -20.31 24.86
C ALA A 442 -0.43 -21.21 23.64
N GLY A 443 -1.03 -20.86 22.50
CA GLY A 443 -0.80 -21.55 21.24
C GLY A 443 0.67 -21.60 20.82
N LEU A 444 1.52 -20.63 21.23
CA LEU A 444 2.98 -20.60 21.00
C LEU A 444 3.75 -21.80 21.62
N ARG A 445 3.26 -22.34 22.72
CA ARG A 445 4.00 -23.36 23.48
C ARG A 445 3.82 -24.78 22.93
N SER A 446 2.85 -25.01 22.07
CA SER A 446 2.58 -26.31 21.44
C SER A 446 3.33 -26.54 20.13
N GLU A 447 3.82 -25.47 19.48
CA GLU A 447 4.63 -25.55 18.28
C GLU A 447 6.09 -25.22 18.65
N GLY A 448 6.94 -26.22 18.70
CA GLY A 448 8.35 -26.06 19.08
C GLY A 448 9.11 -25.08 18.16
N PRO A 449 10.28 -24.58 18.57
CA PRO A 449 11.03 -23.56 17.84
C PRO A 449 11.31 -24.03 16.42
N THR A 450 10.97 -23.21 15.45
CA THR A 450 11.31 -23.40 14.04
C THR A 450 12.83 -23.44 13.91
N PRO A 451 13.43 -24.48 13.29
CA PRO A 451 14.87 -24.48 13.03
C PRO A 451 15.21 -23.27 12.16
N GLN A 452 16.12 -22.43 12.63
CA GLN A 452 16.73 -21.41 11.79
C GLN A 452 17.53 -22.14 10.68
N PRO A 453 17.48 -21.70 9.43
CA PRO A 453 18.35 -22.23 8.39
C PRO A 453 19.80 -21.93 8.79
N ALA A 454 20.64 -22.97 8.64
CA ALA A 454 22.07 -22.92 8.91
C ALA A 454 22.81 -22.07 7.88
#